data_d21f3766213655024aa3cca1ea1ee2f6
#
_entry.id   d21f3766213655024aa3cca1ea1ee2f6
#
_cell.length_a   1.000
_cell.length_b   1.000
_cell.length_c   1.000
_cell.angle_alpha   90.00
_cell.angle_beta   90.00
_cell.angle_gamma   90.00
#
_symmetry.space_group_name_H-M   'P 1'
#
loop_
_entity.id
_entity.type
_entity.pdbx_description
1 polymer ?
#
loop_
_entity_poly.entity_id
_entity_poly.type
_entity_poly.pdbx_seq_one_letter_code
_entity_poly.pdbx_strand_id
1 'polypeptide(L)'
;LLAWGLTLGLAVGIVSAQDKLFSELVGPGSVGAVKAGGALQVPFIIWGGDMATFYANGGLKTKSGSIFQKQGLNLNLTPGDDFIQQVRDYRSGKSPFLRGTYRMMGQASEVIGSDPRTKGVMIMQMTWSAGDHMVAREDVKTVTDLKGKTVAVQQGGPHIGMLDDVLKTAQLDWSDITVKYFSELTGDGSPVEAFRAEGSTISACFAVTPDMFGLCTDLNG
;
A
#
# COMPACT_ATOMS: atom_id res chain seq x y z
N LEU A 1 29.90 -50.38 6.72
CA LEU A 1 30.16 -48.94 6.50
C LEU A 1 28.83 -48.27 6.23
N LEU A 2 28.18 -47.73 7.28
CA LEU A 2 26.99 -46.91 7.17
C LEU A 2 27.41 -45.43 7.08
N ALA A 3 27.11 -44.79 5.97
CA ALA A 3 27.26 -43.32 5.80
C ALA A 3 26.00 -42.62 6.30
N TRP A 4 26.13 -41.85 7.34
CA TRP A 4 25.09 -40.89 7.81
C TRP A 4 25.22 -39.63 7.00
N GLY A 5 24.25 -39.36 6.12
CA GLY A 5 24.13 -38.08 5.46
C GLY A 5 23.44 -37.07 6.38
N LEU A 6 24.19 -36.06 6.83
CA LEU A 6 23.66 -34.90 7.56
C LEU A 6 23.07 -33.93 6.53
N THR A 7 21.75 -33.90 6.41
CA THR A 7 21.04 -32.85 5.69
C THR A 7 20.97 -31.62 6.61
N LEU A 8 21.83 -30.63 6.37
CA LEU A 8 21.66 -29.28 6.93
C LEU A 8 20.45 -28.64 6.27
N GLY A 9 19.33 -28.65 6.96
CA GLY A 9 18.20 -27.81 6.62
C GLY A 9 18.59 -26.36 6.87
N LEU A 10 18.80 -25.58 5.81
CA LEU A 10 18.81 -24.11 5.90
C LEU A 10 17.41 -23.68 6.35
N ALA A 11 17.24 -23.43 7.63
CA ALA A 11 16.12 -22.62 8.12
C ALA A 11 16.34 -21.21 7.58
N VAL A 12 15.72 -20.89 6.46
CA VAL A 12 15.52 -19.49 6.03
C VAL A 12 14.65 -18.87 7.12
N GLY A 13 15.27 -18.17 8.06
CA GLY A 13 14.56 -17.39 9.04
C GLY A 13 13.70 -16.39 8.29
N ILE A 14 12.38 -16.55 8.36
CA ILE A 14 11.43 -15.52 7.98
C ILE A 14 11.68 -14.40 8.97
N VAL A 15 12.50 -13.42 8.59
CA VAL A 15 12.61 -12.15 9.30
C VAL A 15 11.24 -11.53 9.18
N SER A 16 10.48 -11.57 10.26
CA SER A 16 9.21 -10.87 10.37
C SER A 16 9.46 -9.40 10.03
N ALA A 17 8.87 -8.92 8.94
CA ALA A 17 8.91 -7.51 8.54
C ALA A 17 8.14 -6.62 9.54
N GLN A 18 7.68 -7.18 10.63
CA GLN A 18 6.73 -6.66 11.59
C GLN A 18 7.26 -5.51 12.44
N ASP A 19 8.58 -5.34 12.54
CA ASP A 19 9.20 -4.40 13.48
C ASP A 19 9.94 -3.24 12.83
N LYS A 20 9.80 -3.06 11.52
CA LYS A 20 10.49 -1.95 10.84
C LYS A 20 9.66 -0.67 10.88
N LEU A 21 10.27 0.40 11.37
CA LEU A 21 9.70 1.74 11.25
C LEU A 21 9.55 2.11 9.77
N PHE A 22 8.55 2.96 9.45
CA PHE A 22 8.36 3.41 8.06
C PHE A 22 9.60 4.08 7.48
N SER A 23 10.35 4.82 8.31
CA SER A 23 11.64 5.41 7.96
C SER A 23 12.70 4.37 7.56
N GLU A 24 12.71 3.20 8.20
CA GLU A 24 13.61 2.10 7.83
C GLU A 24 13.19 1.44 6.52
N LEU A 25 11.89 1.33 6.27
CA LEU A 25 11.35 0.82 4.99
C LEU A 25 11.70 1.75 3.82
N VAL A 26 11.59 3.06 4.01
CA VAL A 26 12.02 4.04 3.01
C VAL A 26 13.53 4.00 2.82
N GLY A 27 14.27 3.81 3.92
CA GLY A 27 15.72 3.75 3.92
C GLY A 27 16.41 5.10 3.68
N PRO A 28 17.74 5.10 3.61
CA PRO A 28 18.52 6.32 3.37
C PRO A 28 18.29 6.85 1.95
N GLY A 29 18.35 8.17 1.80
CA GLY A 29 18.20 8.83 0.49
C GLY A 29 18.50 10.32 0.60
N SER A 30 19.01 10.90 -0.47
CA SER A 30 19.26 12.33 -0.56
C SER A 30 17.97 13.10 -0.89
N VAL A 31 17.85 14.30 -0.35
CA VAL A 31 16.80 15.24 -0.76
C VAL A 31 17.27 15.97 -2.01
N GLY A 32 16.51 15.82 -3.10
CA GLY A 32 16.76 16.45 -4.38
C GLY A 32 15.78 17.57 -4.69
N ALA A 33 16.17 18.46 -5.60
CA ALA A 33 15.26 19.47 -6.13
C ALA A 33 14.38 18.88 -7.25
N VAL A 34 13.12 19.31 -7.29
CA VAL A 34 12.25 19.00 -8.42
C VAL A 34 12.79 19.67 -9.68
N LYS A 35 12.92 18.92 -10.77
CA LYS A 35 13.41 19.48 -12.04
C LYS A 35 12.39 20.45 -12.63
N ALA A 36 12.83 21.67 -12.86
CA ALA A 36 12.03 22.67 -13.57
C ALA A 36 11.98 22.34 -15.07
N GLY A 37 10.87 22.66 -15.73
CA GLY A 37 10.71 22.59 -17.18
C GLY A 37 10.53 21.17 -17.74
N GLY A 38 9.35 20.62 -17.57
CA GLY A 38 8.96 19.31 -18.09
C GLY A 38 7.61 18.88 -17.55
N ALA A 39 7.21 17.65 -17.88
CA ALA A 39 6.02 17.07 -17.29
C ALA A 39 6.30 16.70 -15.83
N LEU A 40 5.46 17.18 -14.92
CA LEU A 40 5.54 16.81 -13.51
C LEU A 40 5.00 15.41 -13.31
N GLN A 41 5.70 14.59 -12.55
CA GLN A 41 5.22 13.28 -12.17
C GLN A 41 4.17 13.39 -11.08
N VAL A 42 3.03 12.73 -11.28
CA VAL A 42 1.91 12.66 -10.32
C VAL A 42 1.58 11.20 -10.09
N PRO A 43 1.80 10.68 -8.89
CA PRO A 43 1.43 9.30 -8.60
C PRO A 43 -0.09 9.16 -8.54
N PHE A 44 -0.60 7.98 -8.95
CA PHE A 44 -1.98 7.57 -8.76
C PHE A 44 -2.02 6.17 -8.13
N ILE A 45 -3.13 5.84 -7.48
CA ILE A 45 -3.39 4.51 -6.94
C ILE A 45 -4.31 3.76 -7.91
N ILE A 46 -4.01 2.49 -8.18
CA ILE A 46 -4.80 1.64 -9.10
C ILE A 46 -6.12 1.25 -8.43
N TRP A 47 -7.08 2.14 -8.53
CA TRP A 47 -8.46 1.99 -8.08
C TRP A 47 -9.35 3.05 -8.76
N GLY A 48 -10.66 2.95 -8.65
CA GLY A 48 -11.59 3.85 -9.37
C GLY A 48 -11.53 5.32 -8.97
N GLY A 49 -10.98 5.67 -7.81
CA GLY A 49 -10.96 7.04 -7.28
C GLY A 49 -10.13 8.05 -8.09
N ASP A 50 -9.19 7.59 -8.89
CA ASP A 50 -8.34 8.46 -9.71
C ASP A 50 -8.84 8.64 -11.17
N MET A 51 -10.00 8.07 -11.52
CA MET A 51 -10.57 8.15 -12.88
C MET A 51 -10.81 9.58 -13.35
N ALA A 52 -11.23 10.49 -12.46
CA ALA A 52 -11.43 11.91 -12.78
C ALA A 52 -10.11 12.57 -13.21
N THR A 53 -9.00 12.22 -12.58
CA THR A 53 -7.65 12.69 -12.91
C THR A 53 -7.24 12.23 -14.30
N PHE A 54 -7.45 10.94 -14.63
CA PHE A 54 -7.18 10.42 -15.97
C PHE A 54 -8.01 11.14 -17.04
N TYR A 55 -9.29 11.34 -16.78
CA TYR A 55 -10.18 12.06 -17.69
C TYR A 55 -9.70 13.50 -17.92
N ALA A 56 -9.40 14.23 -16.85
CA ALA A 56 -8.94 15.61 -16.93
C ALA A 56 -7.59 15.75 -17.64
N ASN A 57 -6.71 14.77 -17.50
CA ASN A 57 -5.40 14.73 -18.15
C ASN A 57 -5.46 14.25 -19.60
N GLY A 58 -6.51 13.51 -19.96
CA GLY A 58 -6.68 12.88 -21.27
C GLY A 58 -5.89 11.56 -21.41
N GLY A 59 -5.50 10.95 -20.28
CA GLY A 59 -4.73 9.70 -20.17
C GLY A 59 -3.53 9.84 -19.24
N LEU A 60 -2.55 8.96 -19.37
CA LEU A 60 -1.35 8.97 -18.51
C LEU A 60 -0.45 10.19 -18.73
N LYS A 61 -0.45 10.77 -19.92
CA LYS A 61 0.26 12.02 -20.23
C LYS A 61 -0.75 13.09 -20.60
N THR A 62 -0.48 14.34 -20.22
CA THR A 62 -1.36 15.47 -20.59
C THR A 62 -1.54 15.54 -22.10
N LYS A 63 -2.77 15.32 -22.53
CA LYS A 63 -3.13 15.30 -23.95
C LYS A 63 -3.53 16.71 -24.41
N SER A 64 -3.22 17.03 -25.67
CA SER A 64 -3.68 18.27 -26.30
C SER A 64 -5.21 18.37 -26.26
N GLY A 65 -5.72 19.53 -25.83
CA GLY A 65 -7.15 19.79 -25.67
C GLY A 65 -7.77 19.24 -24.38
N SER A 66 -7.01 18.53 -23.53
CA SER A 66 -7.48 18.07 -22.23
C SER A 66 -7.75 19.24 -21.27
N ILE A 67 -8.49 18.95 -20.19
CA ILE A 67 -8.80 19.97 -19.17
C ILE A 67 -7.50 20.51 -18.56
N PHE A 68 -6.59 19.62 -18.17
CA PHE A 68 -5.32 20.01 -17.55
C PHE A 68 -4.43 20.81 -18.50
N GLN A 69 -4.35 20.42 -19.78
CA GLN A 69 -3.57 21.17 -20.76
C GLN A 69 -4.10 22.61 -20.95
N LYS A 70 -5.43 22.78 -20.98
CA LYS A 70 -6.07 24.11 -21.06
C LYS A 70 -5.78 24.99 -19.83
N GLN A 71 -5.45 24.39 -18.70
CA GLN A 71 -5.03 25.06 -17.46
C GLN A 71 -3.51 25.25 -17.37
N GLY A 72 -2.75 24.94 -18.43
CA GLY A 72 -1.31 25.08 -18.45
C GLY A 72 -0.55 23.96 -17.71
N LEU A 73 -1.23 22.89 -17.32
CA LEU A 73 -0.60 21.76 -16.66
C LEU A 73 -0.01 20.79 -17.69
N ASN A 74 1.18 20.27 -17.37
CA ASN A 74 1.83 19.22 -18.12
C ASN A 74 2.23 18.12 -17.11
N LEU A 75 1.45 17.04 -17.08
CA LEU A 75 1.55 15.99 -16.08
C LEU A 75 1.83 14.65 -16.72
N ASN A 76 2.64 13.84 -16.03
CA ASN A 76 2.84 12.43 -16.31
C ASN A 76 2.34 11.63 -15.12
N LEU A 77 1.19 10.96 -15.29
CA LEU A 77 0.59 10.13 -14.26
C LEU A 77 1.34 8.79 -14.20
N THR A 78 1.81 8.41 -13.02
CA THR A 78 2.59 7.19 -12.80
C THR A 78 1.96 6.34 -11.71
N PRO A 79 1.98 4.98 -11.84
CA PRO A 79 1.54 4.11 -10.75
C PRO A 79 2.28 4.42 -9.45
N GLY A 80 1.54 4.45 -8.36
CA GLY A 80 2.07 4.81 -7.04
C GLY A 80 1.52 3.92 -5.92
N ASP A 81 1.15 2.68 -6.24
CA ASP A 81 0.63 1.73 -5.26
C ASP A 81 1.68 1.31 -4.23
N ASP A 82 2.97 1.34 -4.59
CA ASP A 82 4.08 1.27 -3.65
C ASP A 82 4.33 2.66 -3.04
N PHE A 83 3.71 2.91 -1.89
CA PHE A 83 3.85 4.19 -1.19
C PHE A 83 5.26 4.45 -0.65
N ILE A 84 5.99 3.40 -0.30
CA ILE A 84 7.39 3.51 0.15
C ILE A 84 8.23 4.08 -1.00
N GLN A 85 8.05 3.59 -2.22
CA GLN A 85 8.70 4.12 -3.41
C GLN A 85 8.23 5.53 -3.75
N GLN A 86 6.95 5.86 -3.59
CA GLN A 86 6.47 7.23 -3.74
C GLN A 86 7.22 8.21 -2.82
N VAL A 87 7.44 7.84 -1.56
CA VAL A 87 8.17 8.69 -0.59
C VAL A 87 9.63 8.86 -0.99
N ARG A 88 10.27 7.80 -1.52
CA ARG A 88 11.63 7.91 -2.10
C ARG A 88 11.68 8.86 -3.29
N ASP A 89 10.73 8.74 -4.20
CA ASP A 89 10.61 9.57 -5.40
C ASP A 89 10.33 11.04 -5.04
N TYR A 90 9.50 11.28 -4.03
CA TYR A 90 9.22 12.61 -3.50
C TYR A 90 10.48 13.25 -2.89
N ARG A 91 11.17 12.53 -2.00
CA ARG A 91 12.39 13.03 -1.36
C ARG A 91 13.49 13.34 -2.39
N SER A 92 13.65 12.50 -3.40
CA SER A 92 14.67 12.70 -4.44
C SER A 92 14.33 13.81 -5.43
N GLY A 93 13.14 14.42 -5.34
CA GLY A 93 12.67 15.44 -6.29
C GLY A 93 12.22 14.88 -7.64
N LYS A 94 12.10 13.57 -7.78
CA LYS A 94 11.58 12.93 -9.00
C LYS A 94 10.08 13.21 -9.16
N SER A 95 9.31 13.21 -8.06
CA SER A 95 7.91 13.62 -8.02
C SER A 95 7.70 14.74 -6.97
N PRO A 96 7.07 15.87 -7.32
CA PRO A 96 6.69 16.88 -6.33
C PRO A 96 5.43 16.54 -5.53
N PHE A 97 4.80 15.41 -5.84
CA PHE A 97 3.54 15.00 -5.25
C PHE A 97 3.62 13.63 -4.58
N LEU A 98 2.82 13.48 -3.53
CA LEU A 98 2.47 12.20 -2.91
C LEU A 98 0.97 11.97 -3.06
N ARG A 99 0.57 10.73 -3.30
CA ARG A 99 -0.82 10.27 -3.38
C ARG A 99 -1.02 9.12 -2.41
N GLY A 100 -1.94 9.26 -1.48
CA GLY A 100 -2.22 8.20 -0.51
C GLY A 100 -3.39 8.57 0.38
N THR A 101 -3.72 7.69 1.31
CA THR A 101 -4.67 7.97 2.38
C THR A 101 -4.04 8.93 3.41
N TYR A 102 -4.88 9.57 4.22
CA TYR A 102 -4.42 10.43 5.31
C TYR A 102 -3.48 9.70 6.27
N ARG A 103 -3.77 8.42 6.54
CA ARG A 103 -2.94 7.58 7.42
C ARG A 103 -1.60 7.22 6.80
N MET A 104 -1.54 7.00 5.48
CA MET A 104 -0.26 6.82 4.78
C MET A 104 0.62 8.07 4.90
N MET A 105 0.03 9.27 4.79
CA MET A 105 0.76 10.52 5.03
C MET A 105 1.24 10.64 6.47
N GLY A 106 0.45 10.17 7.43
CA GLY A 106 0.87 10.05 8.84
C GLY A 106 2.08 9.15 9.03
N GLN A 107 2.08 7.97 8.41
CA GLN A 107 3.24 7.05 8.44
C GLN A 107 4.52 7.70 7.86
N ALA A 108 4.36 8.47 6.77
CA ALA A 108 5.49 9.14 6.11
C ALA A 108 5.96 10.42 6.81
N SER A 109 5.19 10.95 7.77
CA SER A 109 5.38 12.30 8.32
C SER A 109 6.76 12.53 8.91
N GLU A 110 7.32 11.54 9.61
CA GLU A 110 8.68 11.59 10.14
C GLU A 110 9.70 11.75 9.02
N VAL A 111 9.58 10.93 7.98
CA VAL A 111 10.53 10.89 6.85
C VAL A 111 10.47 12.17 6.03
N ILE A 112 9.26 12.61 5.63
CA ILE A 112 9.08 13.84 4.82
C ILE A 112 9.27 15.10 5.65
N GLY A 113 9.09 15.03 6.96
CA GLY A 113 9.30 16.15 7.89
C GLY A 113 10.75 16.36 8.31
N SER A 114 11.62 15.37 8.04
CA SER A 114 13.04 15.41 8.47
C SER A 114 13.87 16.51 7.79
N ASP A 115 13.45 16.98 6.61
CA ASP A 115 14.09 18.08 5.88
C ASP A 115 13.06 19.16 5.55
N PRO A 116 13.35 20.46 5.80
CA PRO A 116 12.41 21.56 5.50
C PRO A 116 11.93 21.60 4.05
N ARG A 117 12.74 21.12 3.10
CA ARG A 117 12.44 21.10 1.66
C ARG A 117 11.42 20.04 1.27
N THR A 118 11.22 19.02 2.12
CA THR A 118 10.31 17.89 1.88
C THR A 118 9.07 17.92 2.75
N LYS A 119 8.89 18.96 3.58
CA LYS A 119 7.64 19.12 4.34
C LYS A 119 6.45 19.21 3.39
N GLY A 120 5.58 18.20 3.45
CA GLY A 120 4.37 18.14 2.64
C GLY A 120 3.28 19.08 3.12
N VAL A 121 2.48 19.57 2.18
CA VAL A 121 1.21 20.24 2.45
C VAL A 121 0.10 19.50 1.72
N MET A 122 -1.05 19.36 2.36
CA MET A 122 -2.21 18.79 1.68
C MET A 122 -2.81 19.84 0.76
N ILE A 123 -2.86 19.55 -0.53
CA ILE A 123 -3.40 20.45 -1.54
C ILE A 123 -4.84 20.12 -1.92
N MET A 124 -5.23 18.84 -1.82
CA MET A 124 -6.57 18.42 -2.20
C MET A 124 -6.91 17.06 -1.60
N GLN A 125 -8.14 16.88 -1.14
CA GLN A 125 -8.76 15.59 -0.94
C GLN A 125 -9.52 15.22 -2.21
N MET A 126 -9.10 14.15 -2.88
CA MET A 126 -9.65 13.77 -4.17
C MET A 126 -10.94 12.95 -4.03
N THR A 127 -11.05 12.15 -2.96
CA THR A 127 -12.16 11.20 -2.79
C THR A 127 -12.31 10.77 -1.33
N TRP A 128 -13.52 10.30 -0.98
CA TRP A 128 -13.77 9.50 0.20
C TRP A 128 -13.71 8.03 -0.21
N SER A 129 -12.84 7.24 0.43
CA SER A 129 -12.79 5.81 0.17
C SER A 129 -13.89 5.10 0.94
N ALA A 130 -14.74 4.36 0.22
CA ALA A 130 -15.61 3.34 0.77
C ALA A 130 -15.25 1.97 0.13
N GLY A 131 -14.09 1.90 -0.50
CA GLY A 131 -13.63 0.77 -1.29
C GLY A 131 -12.54 -0.07 -0.63
N ASP A 132 -12.25 0.19 0.65
CA ASP A 132 -11.27 -0.58 1.43
C ASP A 132 -12.01 -1.58 2.32
N HIS A 133 -11.62 -2.85 2.25
CA HIS A 133 -12.33 -3.94 2.90
C HIS A 133 -11.35 -4.89 3.58
N MET A 134 -11.82 -5.55 4.64
CA MET A 134 -11.21 -6.75 5.18
C MET A 134 -12.11 -7.94 4.84
N VAL A 135 -11.56 -8.94 4.17
CA VAL A 135 -12.22 -10.22 3.89
C VAL A 135 -11.60 -11.27 4.79
N ALA A 136 -12.42 -12.08 5.42
CA ALA A 136 -11.96 -13.11 6.35
C ALA A 136 -12.57 -14.47 6.00
N ARG A 137 -11.89 -15.54 6.44
CA ARG A 137 -12.40 -16.90 6.34
C ARG A 137 -13.63 -17.10 7.24
N GLU A 138 -14.37 -18.14 6.96
CA GLU A 138 -15.63 -18.41 7.63
C GLU A 138 -15.52 -18.61 9.16
N ASP A 139 -14.37 -19.04 9.64
CA ASP A 139 -14.08 -19.21 11.07
C ASP A 139 -13.82 -17.90 11.83
N VAL A 140 -13.70 -16.77 11.12
CA VAL A 140 -13.58 -15.42 11.68
C VAL A 140 -14.93 -14.73 11.58
N LYS A 141 -15.73 -14.79 12.63
CA LYS A 141 -17.09 -14.19 12.64
C LYS A 141 -17.10 -12.77 13.17
N THR A 142 -16.13 -12.44 14.00
CA THR A 142 -15.95 -11.12 14.61
C THR A 142 -14.49 -10.71 14.56
N VAL A 143 -14.22 -9.42 14.72
CA VAL A 143 -12.83 -8.92 14.73
C VAL A 143 -12.00 -9.47 15.91
N THR A 144 -12.64 -9.88 17.01
CA THR A 144 -11.97 -10.52 18.15
C THR A 144 -11.44 -11.92 17.80
N ASP A 145 -12.03 -12.58 16.81
CA ASP A 145 -11.59 -13.91 16.36
C ASP A 145 -10.26 -13.86 15.58
N LEU A 146 -9.76 -12.66 15.28
CA LEU A 146 -8.43 -12.46 14.69
C LEU A 146 -7.29 -12.82 15.65
N LYS A 147 -7.55 -12.91 16.97
CA LYS A 147 -6.52 -13.27 17.94
C LYS A 147 -5.86 -14.62 17.60
N GLY A 148 -4.53 -14.61 17.49
CA GLY A 148 -3.73 -15.76 17.07
C GLY A 148 -3.81 -16.11 15.59
N LYS A 149 -4.47 -15.28 14.78
CA LYS A 149 -4.63 -15.51 13.33
C LYS A 149 -3.61 -14.76 12.50
N THR A 150 -3.47 -15.18 11.23
CA THR A 150 -2.64 -14.49 10.23
C THR A 150 -3.49 -13.57 9.38
N VAL A 151 -3.08 -12.31 9.27
CA VAL A 151 -3.72 -11.27 8.47
C VAL A 151 -2.75 -10.78 7.40
N ALA A 152 -3.19 -10.80 6.13
CA ALA A 152 -2.40 -10.34 5.00
C ALA A 152 -2.71 -8.87 4.67
N VAL A 153 -1.67 -8.05 4.47
CA VAL A 153 -1.80 -6.62 4.19
C VAL A 153 -0.63 -6.12 3.33
N GLN A 154 -0.86 -5.08 2.51
CA GLN A 154 0.24 -4.42 1.81
C GLN A 154 1.11 -3.64 2.80
N GLN A 155 2.43 -3.80 2.69
CA GLN A 155 3.40 -3.10 3.54
C GLN A 155 3.43 -1.59 3.22
N GLY A 156 3.24 -0.77 4.25
CA GLY A 156 3.19 0.69 4.09
C GLY A 156 2.00 1.21 3.29
N GLY A 157 1.07 0.34 2.93
CA GLY A 157 -0.09 0.65 2.11
C GLY A 157 -1.27 1.25 2.88
N PRO A 158 -2.41 1.44 2.20
CA PRO A 158 -3.58 2.14 2.76
C PRO A 158 -4.21 1.39 3.94
N HIS A 159 -4.07 0.09 4.00
CA HIS A 159 -4.77 -0.77 4.94
C HIS A 159 -4.06 -0.94 6.29
N ILE A 160 -2.80 -0.49 6.43
CA ILE A 160 -2.08 -0.55 7.73
C ILE A 160 -2.86 0.19 8.82
N GLY A 161 -3.29 1.42 8.52
CA GLY A 161 -4.07 2.20 9.47
C GLY A 161 -5.47 1.61 9.73
N MET A 162 -6.08 0.97 8.72
CA MET A 162 -7.36 0.30 8.89
C MET A 162 -7.21 -0.93 9.79
N LEU A 163 -6.15 -1.73 9.63
CA LEU A 163 -5.87 -2.85 10.51
C LEU A 163 -5.67 -2.39 11.97
N ASP A 164 -4.94 -1.29 12.17
CA ASP A 164 -4.76 -0.69 13.50
C ASP A 164 -6.11 -0.34 14.16
N ASP A 165 -7.05 0.27 13.40
CA ASP A 165 -8.39 0.57 13.92
C ASP A 165 -9.21 -0.69 14.22
N VAL A 166 -9.12 -1.70 13.35
CA VAL A 166 -9.80 -3.00 13.55
C VAL A 166 -9.30 -3.65 14.84
N LEU A 167 -7.99 -3.72 15.04
CA LEU A 167 -7.40 -4.29 16.26
C LEU A 167 -7.83 -3.51 17.51
N LYS A 168 -7.72 -2.18 17.50
CA LYS A 168 -8.15 -1.34 18.62
C LYS A 168 -9.62 -1.50 18.96
N THR A 169 -10.48 -1.60 17.95
CA THR A 169 -11.91 -1.84 18.15
C THR A 169 -12.18 -3.19 18.82
N ALA A 170 -11.39 -4.20 18.49
CA ALA A 170 -11.44 -5.52 19.11
C ALA A 170 -10.72 -5.62 20.46
N GLN A 171 -10.10 -4.54 20.93
CA GLN A 171 -9.22 -4.54 22.10
C GLN A 171 -8.04 -5.53 21.95
N LEU A 172 -7.52 -5.64 20.72
CA LEU A 172 -6.35 -6.44 20.38
C LEU A 172 -5.16 -5.52 20.11
N ASP A 173 -3.97 -6.06 20.41
CA ASP A 173 -2.70 -5.46 20.02
C ASP A 173 -2.14 -6.12 18.76
N TRP A 174 -1.18 -5.47 18.10
CA TRP A 174 -0.47 -6.03 16.95
C TRP A 174 0.20 -7.36 17.27
N SER A 175 0.65 -7.56 18.51
CA SER A 175 1.24 -8.81 19.01
C SER A 175 0.22 -9.96 19.18
N ASP A 176 -1.08 -9.66 19.15
CA ASP A 176 -2.12 -10.70 19.22
C ASP A 176 -2.37 -11.40 17.88
N ILE A 177 -1.81 -10.89 16.78
CA ILE A 177 -1.96 -11.45 15.43
C ILE A 177 -0.60 -11.68 14.79
N THR A 178 -0.58 -12.47 13.70
CA THR A 178 0.55 -12.55 12.79
C THR A 178 0.24 -11.74 11.55
N VAL A 179 1.06 -10.73 11.22
CA VAL A 179 0.87 -9.95 10.00
C VAL A 179 1.78 -10.47 8.91
N LYS A 180 1.20 -10.77 7.74
CA LYS A 180 1.92 -11.13 6.53
C LYS A 180 1.91 -9.95 5.56
N TYR A 181 3.10 -9.40 5.29
CA TYR A 181 3.25 -8.22 4.45
C TYR A 181 3.53 -8.58 2.99
N PHE A 182 2.94 -7.79 2.09
CA PHE A 182 3.08 -7.92 0.65
C PHE A 182 3.51 -6.58 0.03
N SER A 183 4.23 -6.63 -1.09
CA SER A 183 4.68 -5.43 -1.80
C SER A 183 3.55 -4.77 -2.59
N GLU A 184 2.69 -5.59 -3.21
CA GLU A 184 1.67 -5.12 -4.13
C GLU A 184 0.32 -4.89 -3.42
N LEU A 185 -0.44 -3.91 -3.89
CA LEU A 185 -1.80 -3.64 -3.41
C LEU A 185 -2.81 -4.60 -4.04
N THR A 186 -2.66 -4.84 -5.33
CA THR A 186 -3.56 -5.65 -6.18
C THR A 186 -2.75 -6.53 -7.13
N GLY A 187 -3.37 -7.56 -7.71
CA GLY A 187 -2.74 -8.46 -8.66
C GLY A 187 -1.70 -9.41 -8.03
N ASP A 188 -0.78 -9.88 -8.85
CA ASP A 188 0.26 -10.83 -8.42
C ASP A 188 1.11 -10.26 -7.28
N GLY A 189 1.32 -11.05 -6.24
CA GLY A 189 2.09 -10.61 -5.07
C GLY A 189 1.30 -9.75 -4.08
N SER A 190 -0.03 -9.65 -4.22
CA SER A 190 -0.92 -8.93 -3.31
C SER A 190 -1.43 -9.81 -2.16
N PRO A 191 -1.97 -9.19 -1.08
CA PRO A 191 -2.64 -9.91 0.00
C PRO A 191 -3.78 -10.80 -0.49
N VAL A 192 -4.51 -10.36 -1.52
CA VAL A 192 -5.67 -11.07 -2.08
C VAL A 192 -5.26 -12.36 -2.79
N GLU A 193 -4.23 -12.31 -3.62
CA GLU A 193 -3.72 -13.51 -4.29
C GLU A 193 -3.16 -14.53 -3.30
N ALA A 194 -2.44 -14.07 -2.29
CA ALA A 194 -1.96 -14.94 -1.22
C ALA A 194 -3.11 -15.56 -0.41
N PHE A 195 -4.15 -14.79 -0.12
CA PHE A 195 -5.34 -15.29 0.57
C PHE A 195 -6.05 -16.39 -0.23
N ARG A 196 -6.12 -16.28 -1.57
CA ARG A 196 -6.64 -17.34 -2.44
C ARG A 196 -5.75 -18.57 -2.43
N ALA A 197 -4.45 -18.38 -2.62
CA ALA A 197 -3.51 -19.46 -2.85
C ALA A 197 -3.16 -20.26 -1.59
N GLU A 198 -3.06 -19.61 -0.41
CA GLU A 198 -2.55 -20.21 0.81
C GLU A 198 -3.64 -20.81 1.72
N GLY A 199 -4.89 -20.79 1.29
CA GLY A 199 -5.99 -21.43 2.00
C GLY A 199 -6.11 -20.97 3.46
N SER A 200 -6.19 -21.92 4.39
CA SER A 200 -6.41 -21.64 5.83
C SER A 200 -5.21 -21.04 6.56
N THR A 201 -4.05 -20.90 5.92
CA THR A 201 -2.87 -20.28 6.56
C THR A 201 -3.02 -18.77 6.74
N ILE A 202 -3.83 -18.11 5.89
CA ILE A 202 -4.20 -16.71 6.00
C ILE A 202 -5.68 -16.63 6.35
N SER A 203 -6.00 -16.11 7.52
CA SER A 203 -7.37 -16.04 8.04
C SER A 203 -8.13 -14.81 7.60
N ALA A 204 -7.43 -13.72 7.31
CA ALA A 204 -8.02 -12.51 6.75
C ALA A 204 -7.04 -11.78 5.83
N CYS A 205 -7.55 -11.03 4.87
CA CYS A 205 -6.77 -10.15 4.03
C CYS A 205 -7.47 -8.81 3.83
N PHE A 206 -6.68 -7.79 3.52
CA PHE A 206 -7.22 -6.51 3.09
C PHE A 206 -7.26 -6.44 1.56
N ALA A 207 -8.34 -5.86 1.06
CA ALA A 207 -8.63 -5.78 -0.37
C ALA A 207 -9.30 -4.45 -0.73
N VAL A 208 -9.11 -3.99 -1.95
CA VAL A 208 -9.92 -2.93 -2.56
C VAL A 208 -11.19 -3.52 -3.17
N THR A 209 -12.20 -2.67 -3.41
CA THR A 209 -13.54 -3.10 -3.83
C THR A 209 -13.59 -4.14 -4.96
N PRO A 210 -12.87 -4.02 -6.10
CA PRO A 210 -12.94 -5.03 -7.16
C PRO A 210 -12.49 -6.42 -6.68
N ASP A 211 -11.38 -6.47 -5.95
CA ASP A 211 -10.81 -7.73 -5.45
C ASP A 211 -11.69 -8.36 -4.36
N MET A 212 -12.29 -7.51 -3.50
CA MET A 212 -13.22 -7.98 -2.47
C MET A 212 -14.43 -8.71 -3.09
N PHE A 213 -15.01 -8.16 -4.15
CA PHE A 213 -16.13 -8.83 -4.85
C PHE A 213 -15.69 -10.18 -5.44
N GLY A 214 -14.50 -10.24 -6.07
CA GLY A 214 -13.93 -11.47 -6.56
C GLY A 214 -13.80 -12.52 -5.45
N LEU A 215 -13.24 -12.14 -4.29
CA LEU A 215 -13.11 -13.06 -3.15
C LEU A 215 -14.46 -13.56 -2.64
N CYS A 216 -15.47 -12.69 -2.54
CA CYS A 216 -16.80 -13.08 -2.04
C CYS A 216 -17.56 -14.00 -3.01
N THR A 217 -17.33 -13.86 -4.32
CA THR A 217 -17.93 -14.75 -5.34
C THR A 217 -17.20 -16.08 -5.43
N ASP A 218 -15.88 -16.08 -5.40
CA ASP A 218 -15.06 -17.29 -5.49
C ASP A 218 -15.24 -18.24 -4.30
N LEU A 219 -15.57 -17.69 -3.12
CA LEU A 219 -15.76 -18.46 -1.89
C LEU A 219 -17.18 -19.05 -1.77
N ASN A 220 -18.12 -18.63 -2.62
CA ASN A 220 -19.52 -19.10 -2.65
C ASN A 220 -19.85 -19.94 -3.88
N GLY A 221 -18.87 -20.26 -4.72
CA GLY A 221 -18.97 -21.06 -5.94
C GLY A 221 -18.87 -22.55 -5.74
#